data_3cb63c23c051eefb4170dd1766b74a58
#
_entry.id   3cb63c23c051eefb4170dd1766b74a58
#
_cell.length_a   1.000
_cell.length_b   1.000
_cell.length_c   1.000
_cell.angle_alpha   90.00
_cell.angle_beta   90.00
_cell.angle_gamma   90.00
#
_symmetry.space_group_name_H-M   'P 1'
#
loop_
_entity.id
_entity.type
_entity.pdbx_description
1 polymer ?
#
loop_
_entity_poly.entity_id
_entity_poly.type
_entity_poly.pdbx_seq_one_letter_code
_entity_poly.pdbx_strand_id
1 'polypeptide(L)'
;MLTNSQASLIVSKLMEDIPYNINIMNELGIIIASGDSNRIGTSHRAAERAIKEKKIIEVYRDTHLEKKGTNEPIIYEGTIIGVVGITGDPNEVRPFTKIVKTVSLLLIEELNIYKQKEENRVAKNNLLKQIIRSEGMYTESLKKEANEKYDLELGQPYYGVFAEKKEILRAIASKKELFEWSGGFIIFVETIDSLKTTTKEFVVVSSSEKNIGQILQDIKQTYAILSFLNTKKDGVNKTDSCYLANLFSSSLPPNQELLNKIKEVAPEYVETLISFAQNNKSISDTSLELHIHRNTLNYRIQKIEELTGKNPRVWYELWELFYHFAYFSLNN
;
A
#
# COMPACT_ATOMS: atom_id res chain seq x y z
N MET A 1 4.14 -24.29 8.50
CA MET A 1 5.37 -24.47 9.31
C MET A 1 5.74 -23.13 9.94
N LEU A 2 6.20 -23.16 11.19
CA LEU A 2 6.67 -21.96 11.89
C LEU A 2 8.08 -21.62 11.40
N THR A 3 8.30 -20.40 10.95
CA THR A 3 9.63 -19.96 10.50
C THR A 3 10.51 -19.51 11.67
N ASN A 4 11.85 -19.55 11.49
CA ASN A 4 12.78 -19.09 12.53
C ASN A 4 12.54 -17.62 12.92
N SER A 5 12.20 -16.75 11.96
CA SER A 5 11.92 -15.33 12.22
C SER A 5 10.64 -15.13 13.05
N GLN A 6 9.59 -15.91 12.76
CA GLN A 6 8.35 -15.89 13.54
C GLN A 6 8.59 -16.38 14.97
N ALA A 7 9.30 -17.51 15.12
CA ALA A 7 9.63 -18.06 16.43
C ALA A 7 10.48 -17.10 17.27
N SER A 8 11.48 -16.46 16.66
CA SER A 8 12.33 -15.46 17.34
C SER A 8 11.55 -14.24 17.80
N LEU A 9 10.62 -13.74 16.97
CA LEU A 9 9.75 -12.62 17.34
C LEU A 9 8.86 -12.98 18.54
N ILE A 10 8.27 -14.19 18.54
CA ILE A 10 7.44 -14.67 19.64
C ILE A 10 8.26 -14.77 20.93
N VAL A 11 9.42 -15.41 20.89
CA VAL A 11 10.27 -15.56 22.07
C VAL A 11 10.72 -14.21 22.61
N SER A 12 11.20 -13.30 21.76
CA SER A 12 11.68 -11.99 22.20
C SER A 12 10.58 -11.18 22.90
N LYS A 13 9.37 -11.18 22.33
CA LYS A 13 8.21 -10.49 22.91
C LYS A 13 7.78 -11.05 24.26
N LEU A 14 7.71 -12.38 24.38
CA LEU A 14 7.21 -13.03 25.60
C LEU A 14 8.24 -13.08 26.71
N MET A 15 9.54 -13.04 26.39
CA MET A 15 10.63 -12.99 27.36
C MET A 15 10.74 -11.62 28.07
N GLU A 16 10.05 -10.57 27.59
CA GLU A 16 9.97 -9.29 28.28
C GLU A 16 9.16 -9.41 29.60
N ASP A 17 8.14 -10.29 29.64
CA ASP A 17 7.21 -10.40 30.75
C ASP A 17 7.29 -11.73 31.50
N ILE A 18 7.84 -12.78 30.91
CA ILE A 18 7.90 -14.13 31.48
C ILE A 18 9.30 -14.39 31.97
N PRO A 19 9.50 -14.62 33.30
CA PRO A 19 10.82 -14.79 33.94
C PRO A 19 11.43 -16.16 33.74
N TYR A 20 10.92 -16.97 32.82
CA TYR A 20 11.37 -18.31 32.49
C TYR A 20 11.88 -18.39 31.07
N ASN A 21 12.92 -19.22 30.83
CA ASN A 21 13.41 -19.39 29.46
C ASN A 21 12.39 -20.11 28.59
N ILE A 22 11.96 -19.42 27.53
CA ILE A 22 11.02 -19.92 26.52
C ILE A 22 11.81 -20.48 25.34
N ASN A 23 11.41 -21.66 24.88
CA ASN A 23 11.94 -22.28 23.68
C ASN A 23 10.79 -22.56 22.71
N ILE A 24 11.01 -22.30 21.43
CA ILE A 24 10.12 -22.75 20.35
C ILE A 24 10.89 -23.75 19.49
N MET A 25 10.30 -24.91 19.27
CA MET A 25 10.83 -25.97 18.44
C MET A 25 9.96 -26.14 17.19
N ASN A 26 10.58 -26.56 16.11
CA ASN A 26 9.88 -26.92 14.88
C ASN A 26 9.17 -28.29 14.99
N GLU A 27 8.56 -28.74 13.91
CA GLU A 27 7.85 -30.02 13.80
C GLU A 27 8.76 -31.26 13.93
N LEU A 28 10.07 -31.08 13.95
CA LEU A 28 11.07 -32.13 14.19
C LEU A 28 11.61 -32.12 15.64
N GLY A 29 11.15 -31.19 16.49
CA GLY A 29 11.63 -31.04 17.85
C GLY A 29 12.99 -30.32 17.97
N ILE A 30 13.44 -29.63 16.91
CA ILE A 30 14.67 -28.83 16.91
C ILE A 30 14.33 -27.42 17.40
N ILE A 31 15.09 -26.89 18.35
CA ILE A 31 14.90 -25.53 18.86
C ILE A 31 15.27 -24.52 17.79
N ILE A 32 14.27 -23.73 17.35
CA ILE A 32 14.41 -22.69 16.32
C ILE A 32 14.46 -21.28 16.92
N ALA A 33 14.00 -21.11 18.15
CA ALA A 33 14.15 -19.88 18.93
C ALA A 33 14.19 -20.20 20.43
N SER A 34 14.99 -19.44 21.18
CA SER A 34 15.18 -19.62 22.62
C SER A 34 15.61 -18.29 23.25
N GLY A 35 15.21 -18.05 24.51
CA GLY A 35 15.81 -17.00 25.33
C GLY A 35 17.31 -17.27 25.64
N ASP A 36 17.75 -18.53 25.57
CA ASP A 36 19.17 -18.94 25.62
C ASP A 36 19.62 -19.30 24.19
N SER A 37 20.39 -18.43 23.58
CA SER A 37 20.87 -18.57 22.19
C SER A 37 21.72 -19.82 21.97
N ASN A 38 22.40 -20.34 23.00
CA ASN A 38 23.22 -21.53 22.89
C ASN A 38 22.39 -22.81 22.62
N ARG A 39 21.11 -22.77 22.84
CA ARG A 39 20.21 -23.91 22.64
C ARG A 39 19.63 -23.97 21.19
N ILE A 40 19.73 -22.91 20.45
CA ILE A 40 19.20 -22.87 19.08
C ILE A 40 19.94 -23.87 18.18
N GLY A 41 19.17 -24.64 17.39
CA GLY A 41 19.68 -25.68 16.51
C GLY A 41 19.85 -27.05 17.19
N THR A 42 19.67 -27.17 18.53
CA THR A 42 19.75 -28.45 19.23
C THR A 42 18.40 -29.18 19.24
N SER A 43 18.45 -30.53 19.21
CA SER A 43 17.25 -31.37 19.34
C SER A 43 16.77 -31.40 20.79
N HIS A 44 15.47 -31.48 21.01
CA HIS A 44 14.82 -31.51 22.31
C HIS A 44 13.88 -32.73 22.43
N ARG A 45 14.30 -33.78 23.10
CA ARG A 45 13.58 -35.07 23.23
C ARG A 45 12.14 -34.92 23.75
N ALA A 46 11.93 -34.08 24.75
CA ALA A 46 10.59 -33.87 25.30
C ALA A 46 9.66 -33.22 24.24
N ALA A 47 10.19 -32.36 23.33
CA ALA A 47 9.44 -31.84 22.23
C ALA A 47 9.10 -32.92 21.19
N GLU A 48 10.04 -33.80 20.85
CA GLU A 48 9.77 -34.93 19.94
C GLU A 48 8.66 -35.83 20.49
N ARG A 49 8.66 -36.10 21.81
CA ARG A 49 7.59 -36.84 22.49
C ARG A 49 6.25 -36.07 22.42
N ALA A 50 6.25 -34.75 22.68
CA ALA A 50 5.05 -33.93 22.61
C ALA A 50 4.42 -33.97 21.21
N ILE A 51 5.23 -33.94 20.15
CA ILE A 51 4.80 -34.08 18.76
C ILE A 51 4.20 -35.47 18.53
N LYS A 52 4.90 -36.52 18.91
CA LYS A 52 4.48 -37.93 18.72
C LYS A 52 3.19 -38.25 19.45
N GLU A 53 3.07 -37.83 20.70
CA GLU A 53 1.96 -38.15 21.59
C GLU A 53 0.82 -37.12 21.48
N LYS A 54 1.05 -36.02 20.77
CA LYS A 54 0.09 -34.91 20.58
C LYS A 54 -0.48 -34.34 21.86
N LYS A 55 0.34 -34.37 22.92
CA LYS A 55 -0.01 -33.91 24.27
C LYS A 55 1.14 -33.16 24.95
N ILE A 56 0.82 -32.46 26.05
CA ILE A 56 1.82 -31.81 26.88
C ILE A 56 2.74 -32.87 27.50
N ILE A 57 4.05 -32.62 27.47
CA ILE A 57 5.07 -33.43 28.09
C ILE A 57 5.78 -32.62 29.18
N GLU A 58 5.77 -33.14 30.38
CA GLU A 58 6.41 -32.53 31.55
C GLU A 58 7.65 -33.31 31.95
N VAL A 59 8.74 -32.60 32.21
CA VAL A 59 10.04 -33.12 32.64
C VAL A 59 10.31 -32.57 34.03
N TYR A 60 10.33 -33.43 35.04
CA TYR A 60 10.48 -33.04 36.46
C TYR A 60 11.93 -33.02 36.94
N ARG A 61 12.88 -33.61 36.20
CA ARG A 61 14.31 -33.66 36.55
C ARG A 61 15.16 -33.44 35.32
N ASP A 62 16.25 -32.69 35.52
CA ASP A 62 17.25 -32.51 34.46
C ASP A 62 17.95 -33.85 34.16
N THR A 63 18.16 -34.10 32.86
CA THR A 63 18.94 -35.21 32.33
C THR A 63 19.96 -34.66 31.33
N HIS A 64 20.83 -35.54 30.79
CA HIS A 64 21.77 -35.13 29.75
C HIS A 64 21.10 -34.64 28.48
N LEU A 65 19.83 -35.01 28.23
CA LEU A 65 19.11 -34.79 26.98
C LEU A 65 17.86 -33.95 27.13
N GLU A 66 17.40 -33.68 28.36
CA GLU A 66 16.18 -32.94 28.65
C GLU A 66 16.37 -32.04 29.86
N LYS A 67 15.92 -30.79 29.77
CA LYS A 67 15.84 -29.88 30.90
C LYS A 67 14.48 -29.96 31.56
N LYS A 68 14.44 -29.78 32.90
CA LYS A 68 13.21 -29.63 33.67
C LYS A 68 12.31 -28.55 33.06
N GLY A 69 11.04 -28.88 32.79
CA GLY A 69 10.11 -27.94 32.14
C GLY A 69 8.88 -28.60 31.55
N THR A 70 8.10 -27.82 30.88
CA THR A 70 6.90 -28.23 30.14
C THR A 70 7.10 -28.03 28.65
N ASN A 71 6.56 -28.95 27.81
CA ASN A 71 6.59 -28.88 26.37
C ASN A 71 5.18 -29.16 25.82
N GLU A 72 4.59 -28.21 25.16
CA GLU A 72 3.22 -28.29 24.65
C GLU A 72 3.20 -28.10 23.14
N PRO A 73 2.58 -29.02 22.35
CA PRO A 73 2.51 -28.88 20.91
C PRO A 73 1.62 -27.72 20.51
N ILE A 74 2.08 -26.94 19.50
CA ILE A 74 1.31 -25.91 18.83
C ILE A 74 0.56 -26.57 17.68
N ILE A 75 -0.75 -26.61 17.77
CA ILE A 75 -1.61 -27.19 16.75
C ILE A 75 -2.34 -26.04 16.03
N TYR A 76 -2.15 -25.95 14.72
CA TYR A 76 -2.81 -24.97 13.85
C TYR A 76 -3.52 -25.71 12.71
N GLU A 77 -4.82 -25.48 12.55
CA GLU A 77 -5.65 -26.17 11.53
C GLU A 77 -5.50 -27.71 11.55
N GLY A 78 -5.44 -28.30 12.76
CA GLY A 78 -5.30 -29.76 12.93
C GLY A 78 -3.88 -30.32 12.72
N THR A 79 -2.92 -29.48 12.34
CA THR A 79 -1.53 -29.88 12.11
C THR A 79 -0.62 -29.33 13.21
N ILE A 80 0.32 -30.16 13.69
CA ILE A 80 1.36 -29.69 14.63
C ILE A 80 2.39 -28.91 13.80
N ILE A 81 2.52 -27.62 14.13
CA ILE A 81 3.45 -26.69 13.46
C ILE A 81 4.72 -26.42 14.28
N GLY A 82 4.77 -26.89 15.52
CA GLY A 82 5.89 -26.74 16.44
C GLY A 82 5.53 -27.12 17.86
N VAL A 83 6.44 -26.81 18.79
CA VAL A 83 6.26 -27.03 20.23
C VAL A 83 6.74 -25.81 20.99
N VAL A 84 5.99 -25.39 22.00
CA VAL A 84 6.42 -24.42 23.01
C VAL A 84 7.00 -25.17 24.19
N GLY A 85 8.21 -24.84 24.61
CA GLY A 85 8.85 -25.34 25.84
C GLY A 85 9.17 -24.20 26.80
N ILE A 86 8.86 -24.37 28.08
CA ILE A 86 9.31 -23.46 29.15
C ILE A 86 10.15 -24.22 30.15
N THR A 87 11.35 -23.71 30.44
CA THR A 87 12.28 -24.30 31.39
C THR A 87 11.94 -23.85 32.80
N GLY A 88 11.76 -24.76 33.73
CA GLY A 88 11.42 -24.52 35.14
C GLY A 88 10.65 -25.66 35.77
N ASP A 89 10.21 -25.53 37.02
CA ASP A 89 9.34 -26.52 37.66
C ASP A 89 8.00 -26.65 36.89
N PRO A 90 7.61 -27.85 36.43
CA PRO A 90 6.34 -28.02 35.71
C PRO A 90 5.13 -27.49 36.46
N ASN A 91 5.09 -27.53 37.78
CA ASN A 91 4.01 -27.02 38.60
C ASN A 91 3.92 -25.47 38.53
N GLU A 92 5.07 -24.82 38.38
CA GLU A 92 5.14 -23.35 38.26
C GLU A 92 4.96 -22.88 36.83
N VAL A 93 5.58 -23.57 35.84
CA VAL A 93 5.64 -23.09 34.47
C VAL A 93 4.45 -23.53 33.59
N ARG A 94 3.66 -24.52 34.01
CA ARG A 94 2.50 -25.02 33.26
C ARG A 94 1.46 -23.92 32.89
N PRO A 95 1.08 -23.00 33.78
CA PRO A 95 0.18 -21.91 33.43
C PRO A 95 0.76 -21.01 32.33
N PHE A 96 2.05 -20.70 32.41
CA PHE A 96 2.74 -19.89 31.43
C PHE A 96 2.83 -20.60 30.06
N THR A 97 3.05 -21.93 30.05
CA THR A 97 3.12 -22.70 28.80
C THR A 97 1.83 -22.57 28.00
N LYS A 98 0.66 -22.63 28.67
CA LYS A 98 -0.64 -22.43 28.02
C LYS A 98 -0.81 -21.01 27.46
N ILE A 99 -0.38 -20.01 28.21
CA ILE A 99 -0.44 -18.60 27.77
C ILE A 99 0.48 -18.42 26.56
N VAL A 100 1.74 -18.86 26.64
CA VAL A 100 2.72 -18.76 25.55
C VAL A 100 2.20 -19.45 24.29
N LYS A 101 1.63 -20.65 24.41
CA LYS A 101 1.01 -21.35 23.27
C LYS A 101 -0.11 -20.52 22.64
N THR A 102 -1.05 -20.01 23.45
CA THR A 102 -2.18 -19.23 22.96
C THR A 102 -1.71 -17.95 22.24
N VAL A 103 -0.80 -17.20 22.86
CA VAL A 103 -0.21 -16.00 22.25
C VAL A 103 0.56 -16.34 20.97
N SER A 104 1.30 -17.46 20.97
CA SER A 104 2.00 -17.94 19.77
C SER A 104 1.04 -18.21 18.61
N LEU A 105 -0.09 -18.87 18.88
CA LEU A 105 -1.12 -19.13 17.87
C LEU A 105 -1.71 -17.83 17.33
N LEU A 106 -2.07 -16.87 18.17
CA LEU A 106 -2.61 -15.57 17.76
C LEU A 106 -1.62 -14.79 16.90
N LEU A 107 -0.34 -14.74 17.28
CA LEU A 107 0.69 -14.07 16.50
C LEU A 107 0.94 -14.74 15.14
N ILE A 108 0.91 -16.08 15.09
CA ILE A 108 1.02 -16.83 13.83
C ILE A 108 -0.15 -16.54 12.92
N GLU A 109 -1.36 -16.52 13.45
CA GLU A 109 -2.57 -16.20 12.70
C GLU A 109 -2.53 -14.77 12.13
N GLU A 110 -2.15 -13.80 12.94
CA GLU A 110 -1.99 -12.39 12.52
C GLU A 110 -0.95 -12.27 11.39
N LEU A 111 0.21 -12.92 11.54
CA LEU A 111 1.26 -12.90 10.51
C LEU A 111 0.82 -13.57 9.22
N ASN A 112 0.05 -14.66 9.28
CA ASN A 112 -0.49 -15.33 8.09
C ASN A 112 -1.53 -14.46 7.38
N ILE A 113 -2.42 -13.81 8.14
CA ILE A 113 -3.40 -12.85 7.58
C ILE A 113 -2.69 -11.68 6.90
N TYR A 114 -1.66 -11.13 7.55
CA TYR A 114 -0.85 -10.04 6.97
C TYR A 114 -0.17 -10.47 5.68
N LYS A 115 0.47 -11.63 5.68
CA LYS A 115 1.13 -12.20 4.49
C LYS A 115 0.14 -12.41 3.33
N GLN A 116 -1.01 -12.98 3.62
CA GLN A 116 -2.06 -13.19 2.62
C GLN A 116 -2.58 -11.88 2.01
N LYS A 117 -2.77 -10.85 2.84
CA LYS A 117 -3.15 -9.51 2.38
C LYS A 117 -2.10 -8.90 1.46
N GLU A 118 -0.82 -9.03 1.82
CA GLU A 118 0.28 -8.49 1.02
C GLU A 118 0.43 -9.25 -0.30
N GLU A 119 0.35 -10.58 -0.30
CA GLU A 119 0.36 -11.40 -1.52
C GLU A 119 -0.80 -11.02 -2.46
N ASN A 120 -2.00 -10.82 -1.92
CA ASN A 120 -3.15 -10.37 -2.71
C ASN A 120 -2.95 -8.96 -3.27
N ARG A 121 -2.37 -8.03 -2.48
CA ARG A 121 -2.03 -6.67 -2.92
C ARG A 121 -1.04 -6.70 -4.09
N VAL A 122 0.02 -7.50 -3.97
CA VAL A 122 1.02 -7.67 -5.03
C VAL A 122 0.40 -8.29 -6.28
N ALA A 123 -0.44 -9.32 -6.13
CA ALA A 123 -1.11 -9.97 -7.25
C ALA A 123 -2.03 -8.99 -8.00
N LYS A 124 -2.82 -8.18 -7.30
CA LYS A 124 -3.65 -7.12 -7.90
C LYS A 124 -2.84 -6.09 -8.67
N ASN A 125 -1.74 -5.61 -8.09
CA ASN A 125 -0.87 -4.65 -8.75
C ASN A 125 -0.23 -5.25 -10.03
N ASN A 126 0.13 -6.52 -10.01
CA ASN A 126 0.65 -7.22 -11.18
C ASN A 126 -0.42 -7.39 -12.27
N LEU A 127 -1.67 -7.70 -11.88
CA LEU A 127 -2.79 -7.75 -12.81
C LEU A 127 -2.99 -6.40 -13.51
N LEU A 128 -3.07 -5.28 -12.77
CA LEU A 128 -3.22 -3.96 -13.36
C LEU A 128 -2.06 -3.61 -14.32
N LYS A 129 -0.82 -3.96 -13.96
CA LYS A 129 0.33 -3.76 -14.87
C LYS A 129 0.21 -4.56 -16.16
N GLN A 130 -0.27 -5.79 -16.11
CA GLN A 130 -0.50 -6.60 -17.31
C GLN A 130 -1.63 -6.03 -18.17
N ILE A 131 -2.73 -5.60 -17.55
CA ILE A 131 -3.85 -4.94 -18.22
C ILE A 131 -3.38 -3.68 -18.97
N ILE A 132 -2.58 -2.83 -18.34
CA ILE A 132 -2.05 -1.61 -18.97
C ILE A 132 -1.15 -1.98 -20.17
N ARG A 133 -0.25 -2.95 -20.01
CA ARG A 133 0.68 -3.37 -21.08
C ARG A 133 -0.01 -4.02 -22.26
N SER A 134 -1.19 -4.58 -22.07
CA SER A 134 -1.96 -5.24 -23.15
C SER A 134 -2.65 -4.26 -24.10
N GLU A 135 -2.71 -2.96 -23.75
CA GLU A 135 -3.33 -1.90 -24.57
C GLU A 135 -4.74 -2.27 -25.07
N GLY A 136 -5.49 -3.04 -24.27
CA GLY A 136 -6.83 -3.53 -24.60
C GLY A 136 -6.87 -4.86 -25.36
N MET A 137 -5.71 -5.41 -25.75
CA MET A 137 -5.60 -6.74 -26.39
C MET A 137 -5.33 -7.82 -25.33
N TYR A 138 -6.35 -8.23 -24.63
CA TYR A 138 -6.25 -9.17 -23.52
C TYR A 138 -6.12 -10.63 -23.98
N THR A 139 -5.12 -11.34 -23.45
CA THR A 139 -4.98 -12.78 -23.66
C THR A 139 -6.07 -13.56 -22.89
N GLU A 140 -6.41 -14.77 -23.35
CA GLU A 140 -7.42 -15.60 -22.66
C GLU A 140 -7.01 -15.95 -21.22
N SER A 141 -5.70 -16.12 -20.95
CA SER A 141 -5.22 -16.36 -19.59
C SER A 141 -5.43 -15.15 -18.68
N LEU A 142 -5.20 -13.92 -19.19
CA LEU A 142 -5.42 -12.69 -18.45
C LEU A 142 -6.90 -12.44 -18.17
N LYS A 143 -7.78 -12.70 -19.17
CA LYS A 143 -9.24 -12.62 -18.99
C LYS A 143 -9.72 -13.59 -17.92
N LYS A 144 -9.24 -14.84 -17.98
CA LYS A 144 -9.59 -15.87 -17.00
C LYS A 144 -9.14 -15.48 -15.60
N GLU A 145 -7.90 -15.04 -15.43
CA GLU A 145 -7.39 -14.60 -14.13
C GLU A 145 -8.17 -13.42 -13.56
N ALA A 146 -8.46 -12.40 -14.36
CA ALA A 146 -9.21 -11.21 -13.95
C ALA A 146 -10.63 -11.57 -13.50
N ASN A 147 -11.30 -12.44 -14.26
CA ASN A 147 -12.66 -12.86 -13.95
C ASN A 147 -12.73 -13.77 -12.72
N GLU A 148 -11.94 -14.86 -12.68
CA GLU A 148 -12.01 -15.85 -11.59
C GLU A 148 -11.58 -15.31 -10.23
N LYS A 149 -10.56 -14.44 -10.20
CA LYS A 149 -10.01 -13.92 -8.93
C LYS A 149 -10.63 -12.60 -8.47
N TYR A 150 -11.10 -11.77 -9.40
CA TYR A 150 -11.44 -10.37 -9.09
C TYR A 150 -12.80 -9.94 -9.64
N ASP A 151 -13.60 -10.83 -10.19
CA ASP A 151 -14.92 -10.54 -10.79
C ASP A 151 -14.83 -9.38 -11.81
N LEU A 152 -13.77 -9.39 -12.64
CA LEU A 152 -13.49 -8.36 -13.64
C LEU A 152 -13.45 -8.98 -15.04
N GLU A 153 -14.52 -8.81 -15.81
CA GLU A 153 -14.65 -9.33 -17.17
C GLU A 153 -14.00 -8.41 -18.20
N LEU A 154 -12.73 -8.68 -18.56
CA LEU A 154 -11.99 -7.84 -19.48
C LEU A 154 -12.59 -7.84 -20.90
N GLY A 155 -12.74 -6.65 -21.47
CA GLY A 155 -13.37 -6.43 -22.78
C GLY A 155 -14.83 -5.99 -22.70
N GLN A 156 -15.43 -6.01 -21.52
CA GLN A 156 -16.71 -5.36 -21.26
C GLN A 156 -16.51 -3.87 -20.91
N PRO A 157 -17.51 -3.02 -21.16
CA PRO A 157 -17.42 -1.61 -20.81
C PRO A 157 -17.58 -1.40 -19.30
N TYR A 158 -16.66 -0.64 -18.71
CA TYR A 158 -16.67 -0.24 -17.31
C TYR A 158 -16.46 1.27 -17.16
N TYR A 159 -16.95 1.80 -16.06
CA TYR A 159 -16.50 3.06 -15.48
C TYR A 159 -15.50 2.78 -14.39
N GLY A 160 -14.36 3.47 -14.37
CA GLY A 160 -13.47 3.51 -13.21
C GLY A 160 -13.95 4.57 -12.22
N VAL A 161 -14.02 4.24 -10.95
CA VAL A 161 -14.30 5.18 -9.87
C VAL A 161 -13.12 5.17 -8.91
N PHE A 162 -12.46 6.31 -8.79
CA PHE A 162 -11.27 6.49 -7.94
C PHE A 162 -11.58 7.40 -6.76
N ALA A 163 -11.01 7.07 -5.61
CA ALA A 163 -10.99 7.92 -4.41
C ALA A 163 -9.68 7.75 -3.65
N GLU A 164 -9.28 8.75 -2.87
CA GLU A 164 -8.08 8.69 -2.02
C GLU A 164 -8.26 7.72 -0.84
N LYS A 165 -9.49 7.55 -0.36
CA LYS A 165 -9.82 6.67 0.77
C LYS A 165 -10.71 5.52 0.32
N LYS A 166 -10.35 4.29 0.72
CA LYS A 166 -11.10 3.07 0.38
C LYS A 166 -12.52 3.05 0.94
N GLU A 167 -12.76 3.73 2.06
CA GLU A 167 -14.06 3.82 2.73
C GLU A 167 -15.10 4.46 1.81
N ILE A 168 -14.70 5.47 1.02
CA ILE A 168 -15.58 6.15 0.05
C ILE A 168 -16.06 5.16 -1.01
N LEU A 169 -15.14 4.37 -1.58
CA LEU A 169 -15.48 3.37 -2.59
C LEU A 169 -16.30 2.22 -2.02
N ARG A 170 -16.05 1.80 -0.78
CA ARG A 170 -16.85 0.80 -0.09
C ARG A 170 -18.28 1.24 0.18
N ALA A 171 -18.50 2.53 0.43
CA ALA A 171 -19.84 3.08 0.54
C ALA A 171 -20.59 3.11 -0.81
N ILE A 172 -19.86 3.27 -1.91
CA ILE A 172 -20.41 3.31 -3.27
C ILE A 172 -20.75 1.88 -3.76
N ALA A 173 -19.81 0.94 -3.63
CA ALA A 173 -19.94 -0.42 -4.14
C ALA A 173 -19.19 -1.41 -3.23
N SER A 174 -19.84 -1.83 -2.13
CA SER A 174 -19.24 -2.66 -1.09
C SER A 174 -18.75 -4.03 -1.57
N LYS A 175 -19.38 -4.60 -2.61
CA LYS A 175 -19.06 -5.93 -3.15
C LYS A 175 -18.00 -5.92 -4.26
N LYS A 176 -17.74 -4.77 -4.90
CA LYS A 176 -16.76 -4.71 -5.99
C LYS A 176 -15.34 -4.81 -5.47
N GLU A 177 -14.49 -5.44 -6.27
CA GLU A 177 -13.08 -5.60 -5.92
C GLU A 177 -12.36 -4.25 -5.98
N LEU A 178 -11.51 -4.00 -4.99
CA LEU A 178 -10.82 -2.73 -4.79
C LEU A 178 -9.35 -2.90 -5.12
N PHE A 179 -8.83 -2.03 -5.98
CA PHE A 179 -7.44 -2.00 -6.40
C PHE A 179 -6.75 -0.73 -5.90
N GLU A 180 -5.48 -0.83 -5.51
CA GLU A 180 -4.65 0.34 -5.25
C GLU A 180 -4.16 0.95 -6.55
N TRP A 181 -4.31 2.27 -6.72
CA TRP A 181 -3.91 2.97 -7.93
C TRP A 181 -3.57 4.43 -7.65
N SER A 182 -2.44 4.90 -8.17
CA SER A 182 -2.05 6.32 -8.18
C SER A 182 -2.19 7.06 -6.84
N GLY A 183 -1.79 6.41 -5.72
CA GLY A 183 -1.87 7.02 -4.39
C GLY A 183 -3.25 6.96 -3.73
N GLY A 184 -4.21 6.26 -4.34
CA GLY A 184 -5.54 6.01 -3.80
C GLY A 184 -6.05 4.63 -4.19
N PHE A 185 -7.36 4.52 -4.37
CA PHE A 185 -8.04 3.28 -4.67
C PHE A 185 -8.99 3.43 -5.85
N ILE A 186 -9.19 2.36 -6.60
CA ILE A 186 -10.11 2.31 -7.74
C ILE A 186 -10.97 1.07 -7.70
N ILE A 187 -12.22 1.20 -8.14
CA ILE A 187 -13.14 0.12 -8.47
C ILE A 187 -13.62 0.26 -9.91
N PHE A 188 -14.07 -0.85 -10.51
CA PHE A 188 -14.67 -0.87 -11.83
C PHE A 188 -16.15 -1.22 -11.70
N VAL A 189 -17.01 -0.40 -12.26
CA VAL A 189 -18.48 -0.55 -12.19
C VAL A 189 -19.11 -0.45 -13.58
N GLU A 190 -20.20 -1.16 -13.79
CA GLU A 190 -20.93 -1.20 -15.07
C GLU A 190 -21.83 0.03 -15.26
N THR A 191 -22.28 0.65 -14.15
CA THR A 191 -23.16 1.83 -14.14
C THR A 191 -22.75 2.83 -13.06
N ILE A 192 -23.03 4.10 -13.28
CA ILE A 192 -22.72 5.19 -12.35
C ILE A 192 -23.94 5.96 -11.85
N ASP A 193 -25.15 5.47 -12.12
CA ASP A 193 -26.40 6.19 -11.80
C ASP A 193 -26.58 6.46 -10.30
N SER A 194 -26.11 5.53 -9.46
CA SER A 194 -26.14 5.67 -8.00
C SER A 194 -25.10 6.66 -7.45
N LEU A 195 -24.05 6.99 -8.21
CA LEU A 195 -22.95 7.85 -7.73
C LEU A 195 -23.36 9.29 -7.51
N LYS A 196 -24.28 9.80 -8.33
CA LYS A 196 -24.72 11.22 -8.29
C LYS A 196 -25.45 11.61 -7.02
N THR A 197 -25.99 10.63 -6.29
CA THR A 197 -26.80 10.85 -5.08
C THR A 197 -26.09 10.48 -3.79
N THR A 198 -24.95 9.77 -3.85
CA THR A 198 -24.40 9.06 -2.70
C THR A 198 -23.10 9.67 -2.13
N THR A 199 -22.33 10.44 -2.90
CA THR A 199 -21.06 10.96 -2.37
C THR A 199 -20.96 12.48 -2.42
N LYS A 200 -20.64 13.04 -1.24
CA LYS A 200 -20.19 14.43 -1.09
C LYS A 200 -18.66 14.53 -1.08
N GLU A 201 -17.96 13.38 -1.03
CA GLU A 201 -16.52 13.29 -0.99
C GLU A 201 -15.92 13.37 -2.41
N PHE A 202 -14.64 13.78 -2.50
CA PHE A 202 -13.92 13.83 -3.77
C PHE A 202 -13.78 12.44 -4.39
N VAL A 203 -14.29 12.28 -5.61
CA VAL A 203 -14.10 11.10 -6.46
C VAL A 203 -13.82 11.50 -7.90
N VAL A 204 -12.99 10.70 -8.61
CA VAL A 204 -12.78 10.82 -10.05
C VAL A 204 -13.46 9.65 -10.74
N VAL A 205 -14.23 9.95 -11.79
CA VAL A 205 -14.99 8.95 -12.55
C VAL A 205 -14.60 9.03 -14.04
N SER A 206 -14.19 7.89 -14.61
CA SER A 206 -13.86 7.81 -16.03
C SER A 206 -15.10 7.78 -16.92
N SER A 207 -14.89 7.94 -18.23
CA SER A 207 -15.86 7.49 -19.24
C SER A 207 -16.02 5.98 -19.19
N SER A 208 -17.07 5.47 -19.84
CA SER A 208 -17.27 4.03 -20.03
C SER A 208 -16.39 3.51 -21.16
N GLU A 209 -15.46 2.63 -20.84
CA GLU A 209 -14.48 2.09 -21.77
C GLU A 209 -14.33 0.57 -21.63
N LYS A 210 -14.07 -0.12 -22.76
CA LYS A 210 -13.71 -1.54 -22.78
C LYS A 210 -12.24 -1.77 -22.45
N ASN A 211 -11.41 -0.77 -22.66
CA ASN A 211 -9.99 -0.80 -22.33
C ASN A 211 -9.76 -0.26 -20.92
N ILE A 212 -9.62 -1.17 -19.95
CA ILE A 212 -9.35 -0.81 -18.55
C ILE A 212 -8.02 -0.06 -18.41
N GLY A 213 -7.03 -0.34 -19.24
CA GLY A 213 -5.76 0.41 -19.27
C GLY A 213 -5.99 1.90 -19.56
N GLN A 214 -6.91 2.22 -20.48
CA GLN A 214 -7.31 3.60 -20.78
C GLN A 214 -7.99 4.26 -19.57
N ILE A 215 -8.94 3.56 -18.94
CA ILE A 215 -9.60 4.03 -17.70
C ILE A 215 -8.56 4.42 -16.63
N LEU A 216 -7.58 3.54 -16.39
CA LEU A 216 -6.54 3.74 -15.40
C LEU A 216 -5.67 4.97 -15.73
N GLN A 217 -5.35 5.15 -17.00
CA GLN A 217 -4.57 6.29 -17.47
C GLN A 217 -5.32 7.61 -17.34
N ASP A 218 -6.58 7.67 -17.79
CA ASP A 218 -7.43 8.86 -17.74
C ASP A 218 -7.65 9.32 -16.29
N ILE A 219 -7.91 8.38 -15.38
CA ILE A 219 -8.04 8.68 -13.95
C ILE A 219 -6.73 9.20 -13.36
N LYS A 220 -5.60 8.54 -13.66
CA LYS A 220 -4.28 8.98 -13.17
C LYS A 220 -3.99 10.41 -13.61
N GLN A 221 -4.19 10.72 -14.88
CA GLN A 221 -3.95 12.04 -15.45
C GLN A 221 -4.87 13.09 -14.83
N THR A 222 -6.17 12.80 -14.77
CA THR A 222 -7.16 13.70 -14.18
C THR A 222 -6.85 14.00 -12.72
N TYR A 223 -6.60 12.96 -11.93
CA TYR A 223 -6.26 13.12 -10.52
C TYR A 223 -4.98 13.94 -10.31
N ALA A 224 -3.93 13.66 -11.09
CA ALA A 224 -2.67 14.38 -10.99
C ALA A 224 -2.82 15.86 -11.38
N ILE A 225 -3.57 16.18 -12.45
CA ILE A 225 -3.83 17.54 -12.85
C ILE A 225 -4.66 18.30 -11.82
N LEU A 226 -5.74 17.70 -11.30
CA LEU A 226 -6.56 18.32 -10.25
C LEU A 226 -5.76 18.56 -8.97
N SER A 227 -4.85 17.63 -8.63
CA SER A 227 -3.94 17.76 -7.50
C SER A 227 -2.91 18.87 -7.73
N PHE A 228 -2.27 18.87 -8.89
CA PHE A 228 -1.26 19.88 -9.26
C PHE A 228 -1.83 21.29 -9.24
N LEU A 229 -3.03 21.48 -9.80
CA LEU A 229 -3.70 22.79 -9.85
C LEU A 229 -4.40 23.17 -8.53
N ASN A 230 -4.40 22.31 -7.52
CA ASN A 230 -5.15 22.47 -6.28
C ASN A 230 -6.65 22.78 -6.52
N THR A 231 -7.24 22.11 -7.54
CA THR A 231 -8.62 22.33 -7.97
C THR A 231 -9.53 21.12 -7.69
N LYS A 232 -9.14 20.26 -6.76
CA LYS A 232 -9.99 19.15 -6.30
C LYS A 232 -11.27 19.71 -5.69
N LYS A 233 -12.40 19.30 -6.22
CA LYS A 233 -13.72 19.65 -5.70
C LYS A 233 -14.41 18.44 -5.16
N ASP A 234 -15.03 18.57 -4.01
CA ASP A 234 -15.90 17.54 -3.46
C ASP A 234 -16.99 17.14 -4.43
N GLY A 235 -17.36 15.85 -4.40
CA GLY A 235 -18.31 15.26 -5.34
C GLY A 235 -17.63 14.59 -6.53
N VAL A 236 -18.39 14.38 -7.60
CA VAL A 236 -17.99 13.64 -8.78
C VAL A 236 -17.22 14.52 -9.76
N ASN A 237 -15.95 14.21 -9.98
CA ASN A 237 -15.10 14.84 -11.00
C ASN A 237 -14.94 13.86 -12.17
N LYS A 238 -15.51 14.20 -13.33
CA LYS A 238 -15.45 13.35 -14.52
C LYS A 238 -14.17 13.59 -15.31
N THR A 239 -13.53 12.53 -15.80
CA THR A 239 -12.35 12.64 -16.67
C THR A 239 -12.64 13.43 -17.94
N ASP A 240 -13.82 13.26 -18.57
CA ASP A 240 -14.25 14.00 -19.76
C ASP A 240 -14.33 15.51 -19.55
N SER A 241 -14.60 15.94 -18.31
CA SER A 241 -14.71 17.35 -17.96
C SER A 241 -13.35 17.99 -17.65
N CYS A 242 -12.30 17.20 -17.49
CA CYS A 242 -10.95 17.66 -17.23
C CYS A 242 -10.16 17.80 -18.54
N TYR A 243 -10.53 18.81 -19.34
CA TYR A 243 -9.94 19.04 -20.67
C TYR A 243 -8.41 19.16 -20.64
N LEU A 244 -7.87 19.75 -19.57
CA LEU A 244 -6.41 19.86 -19.40
C LEU A 244 -5.72 18.50 -19.27
N ALA A 245 -6.32 17.53 -18.56
CA ALA A 245 -5.76 16.19 -18.46
C ALA A 245 -5.67 15.52 -19.83
N ASN A 246 -6.71 15.66 -20.65
CA ASN A 246 -6.74 15.13 -22.02
C ASN A 246 -5.72 15.83 -22.93
N LEU A 247 -5.55 17.13 -22.78
CA LEU A 247 -4.55 17.89 -23.54
C LEU A 247 -3.13 17.42 -23.24
N PHE A 248 -2.80 17.13 -21.98
CA PHE A 248 -1.48 16.63 -21.59
C PHE A 248 -1.21 15.18 -22.00
N SER A 249 -2.25 14.38 -22.22
CA SER A 249 -2.10 13.00 -22.69
C SER A 249 -1.78 12.88 -24.18
N SER A 250 -2.21 13.84 -24.99
CA SER A 250 -2.08 13.84 -26.46
C SER A 250 -0.94 14.67 -27.00
N SER A 251 -0.07 15.22 -26.13
CA SER A 251 0.84 16.30 -26.47
C SER A 251 2.23 15.86 -26.91
N LEU A 252 2.93 16.79 -27.55
CA LEU A 252 4.31 16.72 -27.97
C LEU A 252 5.24 16.28 -26.81
N PRO A 253 6.33 15.57 -27.09
CA PRO A 253 7.30 15.23 -26.06
C PRO A 253 7.82 16.50 -25.39
N PRO A 254 7.98 16.50 -24.06
CA PRO A 254 8.44 17.68 -23.34
C PRO A 254 9.87 18.02 -23.72
N ASN A 255 10.22 19.32 -23.65
CA ASN A 255 11.59 19.77 -23.77
C ASN A 255 12.42 19.21 -22.61
N GLN A 256 13.35 18.32 -22.91
CA GLN A 256 14.15 17.61 -21.93
C GLN A 256 15.06 18.54 -21.10
N GLU A 257 15.58 19.61 -21.72
CA GLU A 257 16.41 20.59 -21.03
C GLU A 257 15.58 21.34 -19.98
N LEU A 258 14.36 21.77 -20.33
CA LEU A 258 13.46 22.46 -19.41
C LEU A 258 12.98 21.53 -18.29
N LEU A 259 12.71 20.25 -18.59
CA LEU A 259 12.38 19.24 -17.54
C LEU A 259 13.51 19.06 -16.53
N ASN A 260 14.76 19.06 -16.98
CA ASN A 260 15.89 18.93 -16.06
C ASN A 260 16.01 20.15 -15.15
N LYS A 261 15.79 21.35 -15.68
CA LYS A 261 15.76 22.60 -14.87
C LYS A 261 14.60 22.60 -13.87
N ILE A 262 13.43 22.11 -14.27
CA ILE A 262 12.23 22.01 -13.42
C ILE A 262 12.44 21.11 -12.21
N LYS A 263 13.21 20.03 -12.33
CA LYS A 263 13.54 19.14 -11.20
C LYS A 263 14.26 19.84 -10.04
N GLU A 264 14.96 20.92 -10.34
CA GLU A 264 15.71 21.72 -9.35
C GLU A 264 14.86 22.83 -8.72
N VAL A 265 13.64 23.04 -9.19
CA VAL A 265 12.73 24.08 -8.71
C VAL A 265 12.07 23.63 -7.42
N ALA A 266 12.24 24.40 -6.33
CA ALA A 266 11.66 24.09 -5.05
C ALA A 266 10.11 24.16 -5.07
N PRO A 267 9.42 23.35 -4.24
CA PRO A 267 7.95 23.26 -4.23
C PRO A 267 7.24 24.62 -4.05
N GLU A 268 7.79 25.53 -3.25
CA GLU A 268 7.22 26.85 -3.02
C GLU A 268 7.18 27.74 -4.28
N TYR A 269 8.07 27.50 -5.25
CA TYR A 269 8.04 28.20 -6.53
C TYR A 269 6.97 27.62 -7.46
N VAL A 270 6.74 26.32 -7.38
CA VAL A 270 5.65 25.67 -8.13
C VAL A 270 4.29 26.17 -7.64
N GLU A 271 4.09 26.21 -6.33
CA GLU A 271 2.90 26.78 -5.69
C GLU A 271 2.70 28.26 -6.11
N THR A 272 3.77 29.05 -6.10
CA THR A 272 3.74 30.44 -6.55
C THR A 272 3.31 30.56 -8.00
N LEU A 273 3.81 29.69 -8.91
CA LEU A 273 3.46 29.69 -10.31
C LEU A 273 1.96 29.40 -10.51
N ILE A 274 1.46 28.40 -9.79
CA ILE A 274 0.04 27.99 -9.85
C ILE A 274 -0.87 29.12 -9.37
N SER A 275 -0.63 29.65 -8.19
CA SER A 275 -1.43 30.75 -7.63
C SER A 275 -1.35 32.02 -8.51
N PHE A 276 -0.17 32.33 -9.05
CA PHE A 276 0.01 33.46 -9.96
C PHE A 276 -0.82 33.33 -11.23
N ALA A 277 -0.91 32.13 -11.80
CA ALA A 277 -1.74 31.89 -12.96
C ALA A 277 -3.25 31.92 -12.61
N GLN A 278 -3.65 31.33 -11.50
CA GLN A 278 -5.06 31.30 -11.05
C GLN A 278 -5.58 32.72 -10.76
N ASN A 279 -4.72 33.61 -10.28
CA ASN A 279 -5.02 35.04 -10.05
C ASN A 279 -4.79 35.92 -11.28
N ASN A 280 -4.82 35.36 -12.49
CA ASN A 280 -4.65 36.11 -13.73
C ASN A 280 -3.36 36.96 -13.79
N LYS A 281 -2.30 36.48 -13.16
CA LYS A 281 -1.01 37.18 -13.00
C LYS A 281 -1.07 38.45 -12.16
N SER A 282 -2.07 38.60 -11.30
CA SER A 282 -2.19 39.68 -10.35
C SER A 282 -1.21 39.50 -9.19
N ILE A 283 -0.23 40.40 -9.06
CA ILE A 283 0.73 40.39 -7.93
C ILE A 283 0.01 40.61 -6.60
N SER A 284 -0.99 41.47 -6.57
CA SER A 284 -1.75 41.76 -5.36
C SER A 284 -2.51 40.56 -4.85
N ASP A 285 -3.34 39.94 -5.71
CA ASP A 285 -4.20 38.83 -5.31
C ASP A 285 -3.38 37.58 -4.99
N THR A 286 -2.34 37.29 -5.79
CA THR A 286 -1.42 36.18 -5.52
C THR A 286 -0.68 36.33 -4.18
N SER A 287 -0.21 37.55 -3.87
CA SER A 287 0.49 37.80 -2.61
C SER A 287 -0.44 37.64 -1.39
N LEU A 288 -1.71 38.02 -1.53
CA LEU A 288 -2.73 37.80 -0.50
C LEU A 288 -3.04 36.33 -0.30
N GLU A 289 -3.26 35.58 -1.40
CA GLU A 289 -3.58 34.16 -1.35
C GLU A 289 -2.44 33.33 -0.72
N LEU A 290 -1.19 33.62 -1.11
CA LEU A 290 0.00 32.94 -0.57
C LEU A 290 0.45 33.45 0.80
N HIS A 291 -0.22 34.47 1.38
CA HIS A 291 0.16 35.12 2.63
C HIS A 291 1.61 35.60 2.65
N ILE A 292 2.13 36.12 1.53
CA ILE A 292 3.50 36.65 1.40
C ILE A 292 3.48 38.14 0.99
N HIS A 293 4.58 38.82 1.29
CA HIS A 293 4.73 40.21 0.82
C HIS A 293 4.95 40.24 -0.71
N ARG A 294 4.43 41.29 -1.37
CA ARG A 294 4.57 41.50 -2.84
C ARG A 294 6.03 41.43 -3.32
N ASN A 295 6.99 41.87 -2.51
CA ASN A 295 8.41 41.80 -2.87
C ASN A 295 8.92 40.36 -2.87
N THR A 296 8.47 39.54 -1.94
CA THR A 296 8.77 38.09 -1.90
C THR A 296 8.18 37.36 -3.10
N LEU A 297 6.95 37.73 -3.50
CA LEU A 297 6.34 37.18 -4.71
C LEU A 297 7.14 37.56 -5.96
N ASN A 298 7.51 38.83 -6.11
CA ASN A 298 8.32 39.27 -7.24
C ASN A 298 9.70 38.57 -7.29
N TYR A 299 10.33 38.39 -6.13
CA TYR A 299 11.57 37.61 -6.02
C TYR A 299 11.37 36.16 -6.48
N ARG A 300 10.30 35.49 -6.03
CA ARG A 300 10.00 34.10 -6.44
C ARG A 300 9.76 33.99 -7.95
N ILE A 301 9.00 34.91 -8.53
CA ILE A 301 8.74 34.94 -9.99
C ILE A 301 10.05 35.15 -10.77
N GLN A 302 10.89 36.07 -10.32
CA GLN A 302 12.19 36.29 -10.95
C GLN A 302 13.10 35.05 -10.79
N LYS A 303 13.04 34.37 -9.64
CA LYS A 303 13.81 33.16 -9.41
C LYS A 303 13.38 31.99 -10.30
N ILE A 304 12.08 31.86 -10.57
CA ILE A 304 11.57 30.91 -11.57
C ILE A 304 12.16 31.21 -12.96
N GLU A 305 12.18 32.48 -13.36
CA GLU A 305 12.76 32.91 -14.63
C GLU A 305 14.26 32.58 -14.72
N GLU A 306 15.03 32.87 -13.66
CA GLU A 306 16.45 32.55 -13.58
C GLU A 306 16.73 31.05 -13.70
N LEU A 307 15.96 30.22 -13.00
CA LEU A 307 16.13 28.77 -12.98
C LEU A 307 15.71 28.11 -14.29
N THR A 308 14.60 28.54 -14.86
CA THR A 308 13.99 27.89 -16.04
C THR A 308 14.35 28.55 -17.37
N GLY A 309 14.73 29.81 -17.36
CA GLY A 309 14.90 30.64 -18.55
C GLY A 309 13.56 31.08 -19.17
N LYS A 310 12.46 30.96 -18.45
CA LYS A 310 11.09 31.30 -18.89
C LYS A 310 10.47 32.32 -17.96
N ASN A 311 9.93 33.41 -18.49
CA ASN A 311 9.31 34.48 -17.70
C ASN A 311 7.82 34.21 -17.45
N PRO A 312 7.39 33.94 -16.19
CA PRO A 312 6.00 33.67 -15.87
C PRO A 312 5.03 34.83 -16.16
N ARG A 313 5.54 36.05 -16.34
CA ARG A 313 4.71 37.21 -16.72
C ARG A 313 4.28 37.17 -18.17
N VAL A 314 5.00 36.44 -19.03
CA VAL A 314 4.69 36.25 -20.45
C VAL A 314 3.80 35.01 -20.56
N TRP A 315 2.59 35.19 -21.10
CA TRP A 315 1.54 34.17 -21.02
C TRP A 315 1.91 32.83 -21.68
N TYR A 316 2.54 32.84 -22.85
CA TYR A 316 2.94 31.60 -23.54
C TYR A 316 4.09 30.87 -22.84
N GLU A 317 5.00 31.63 -22.18
CA GLU A 317 6.07 31.04 -21.38
C GLU A 317 5.55 30.47 -20.06
N LEU A 318 4.58 31.17 -19.45
CA LEU A 318 3.84 30.65 -18.29
C LEU A 318 3.14 29.34 -18.66
N TRP A 319 2.50 29.28 -19.84
CA TRP A 319 1.85 28.07 -20.31
C TRP A 319 2.84 26.92 -20.58
N GLU A 320 4.01 27.22 -21.15
CA GLU A 320 5.08 26.25 -21.34
C GLU A 320 5.61 25.70 -20.00
N LEU A 321 5.79 26.55 -19.01
CA LEU A 321 6.14 26.14 -17.65
C LEU A 321 5.07 25.22 -17.05
N PHE A 322 3.80 25.59 -17.13
CA PHE A 322 2.68 24.77 -16.68
C PHE A 322 2.68 23.38 -17.31
N TYR A 323 2.85 23.32 -18.61
CA TYR A 323 2.92 22.07 -19.34
C TYR A 323 4.02 21.15 -18.78
N HIS A 324 5.23 21.65 -18.60
CA HIS A 324 6.35 20.85 -18.14
C HIS A 324 6.25 20.46 -16.66
N PHE A 325 5.75 21.33 -15.79
CA PHE A 325 5.48 20.99 -14.40
C PHE A 325 4.39 19.91 -14.26
N ALA A 326 3.29 20.06 -15.00
CA ALA A 326 2.25 19.06 -15.03
C ALA A 326 2.73 17.72 -15.57
N TYR A 327 3.51 17.72 -16.66
CA TYR A 327 4.14 16.52 -17.22
C TYR A 327 5.06 15.83 -16.21
N PHE A 328 5.85 16.61 -15.49
CA PHE A 328 6.72 16.08 -14.43
C PHE A 328 5.92 15.43 -13.29
N SER A 329 4.85 16.09 -12.84
CA SER A 329 3.97 15.57 -11.78
C SER A 329 3.18 14.31 -12.20
N LEU A 330 2.89 14.16 -13.50
CA LEU A 330 2.20 12.99 -14.04
C LEU A 330 3.09 11.74 -14.13
N ASN A 331 4.43 11.94 -14.25
CA ASN A 331 5.37 10.86 -14.54
C ASN A 331 6.28 10.48 -13.36
N ASN A 332 6.16 11.16 -12.23
CA ASN A 332 6.78 10.83 -10.95
C ASN A 332 5.74 10.45 -9.90
#